data_54ff4d278706fb1ae2b23f0397fb433a
#
_entry.id   54ff4d278706fb1ae2b23f0397fb433a
#
_cell.length_a   1.000
_cell.length_b   1.000
_cell.length_c   1.000
_cell.angle_alpha   90.00
_cell.angle_beta   90.00
_cell.angle_gamma   90.00
#
_symmetry.space_group_name_H-M   'P 1'
#
loop_
_entity.id
_entity.type
_entity.pdbx_description
1 polymer ?
#
loop_
_entity_poly.entity_id
_entity_poly.type
_entity_poly.pdbx_seq_one_letter_code
_entity_poly.pdbx_strand_id
1 'polypeptide(L)'
;MKLHNTFSNSIEEFKPQNGNKVSMYVCGPTVYDYPHLGHARCYITWDMLYRYLKFAGYDVTYCRNITDVDDKILKKAKEENTTAEVISRRYYDIFAEAMQKLNVLKPDIEPFATKTLGEMISIVKDLIKNDFAYEVDGDVYFRVKKFKDYGMLSKQPIDDLVAGARVEASSIKEDVLDFALWKKDEEFGYPSPWGKGRPGWHIECSAMSRKHLGKTIDIHAGGADLIFPHHENEIAQSECANGCKFVNYWLHNGFVTINKEKMSKSLKNFVTIGSLLESYDANTLRFFILTNHYRMPVEFCDTALDGAKAGWKRVQTAVNEVVRFVGKDNLPDVSETDEVKAFKEAMDNDLNTSKALAVIFDATTNANKAVADKDKQSAEKYAAILLLLTDVMGFNIEKEKMSEEDLQAKLETIIDDMDFLTADDKALTGYALMDKIIEYRNNARKEKNWAIADKVRTLFDGISIVLKDTKEATIWEEK
;
A
#
# COMPACT_ATOMS: atom_id res chain seq x y z
N MET A 1 22.43 3.37 4.93
CA MET A 1 21.38 3.18 3.91
C MET A 1 21.66 4.08 2.71
N LYS A 2 21.42 3.59 1.49
CA LYS A 2 21.52 4.35 0.24
C LYS A 2 20.20 4.27 -0.50
N LEU A 3 19.80 5.36 -1.17
CA LEU A 3 18.55 5.45 -1.94
C LEU A 3 18.84 6.09 -3.30
N HIS A 4 18.15 5.62 -4.33
CA HIS A 4 18.18 6.28 -5.63
C HIS A 4 17.28 7.52 -5.58
N ASN A 5 17.91 8.69 -5.70
CA ASN A 5 17.19 9.96 -5.74
C ASN A 5 16.86 10.31 -7.21
N THR A 6 15.58 10.36 -7.55
CA THR A 6 15.13 10.68 -8.92
C THR A 6 15.60 12.07 -9.35
N PHE A 7 15.69 13.04 -8.42
CA PHE A 7 16.11 14.40 -8.73
C PHE A 7 17.54 14.46 -9.27
N SER A 8 18.48 13.78 -8.60
CA SER A 8 19.88 13.70 -9.07
C SER A 8 20.11 12.57 -10.07
N ASN A 9 19.14 11.64 -10.20
CA ASN A 9 19.26 10.39 -10.96
C ASN A 9 20.48 9.54 -10.53
N SER A 10 20.76 9.50 -9.24
CA SER A 10 21.89 8.78 -8.67
C SER A 10 21.56 8.12 -7.34
N ILE A 11 22.34 7.11 -6.96
CA ILE A 11 22.27 6.50 -5.64
C ILE A 11 23.05 7.38 -4.65
N GLU A 12 22.36 7.83 -3.61
CA GLU A 12 22.90 8.73 -2.58
C GLU A 12 22.82 8.10 -1.19
N GLU A 13 23.73 8.48 -0.32
CA GLU A 13 23.65 8.14 1.10
C GLU A 13 22.47 8.86 1.74
N PHE A 14 21.56 8.11 2.38
CA PHE A 14 20.41 8.69 3.06
C PHE A 14 20.82 9.34 4.37
N LYS A 15 20.61 10.66 4.46
CA LYS A 15 20.92 11.48 5.63
C LYS A 15 19.72 12.36 5.93
N PRO A 16 18.88 11.99 6.93
CA PRO A 16 17.78 12.86 7.35
C PRO A 16 18.30 14.20 7.88
N GLN A 17 17.54 15.25 7.67
CA GLN A 17 17.93 16.62 8.08
C GLN A 17 17.94 16.80 9.61
N ASN A 18 17.21 15.98 10.37
CA ASN A 18 17.02 16.12 11.81
C ASN A 18 17.47 14.87 12.60
N GLY A 19 18.70 14.42 12.42
CA GLY A 19 19.25 13.27 13.13
C GLY A 19 18.61 11.97 12.69
N ASN A 20 17.89 11.27 13.58
CA ASN A 20 17.17 10.04 13.24
C ASN A 20 15.69 10.29 12.87
N LYS A 21 15.21 11.55 12.92
CA LYS A 21 13.82 11.87 12.54
C LYS A 21 13.72 12.02 11.03
N VAL A 22 12.76 11.32 10.44
CA VAL A 22 12.50 11.29 9.00
C VAL A 22 11.10 11.80 8.72
N SER A 23 10.99 12.83 7.88
CA SER A 23 9.73 13.29 7.32
C SER A 23 9.50 12.63 5.97
N MET A 24 8.42 11.85 5.84
CA MET A 24 8.07 11.11 4.64
C MET A 24 6.68 11.49 4.15
N TYR A 25 6.57 11.95 2.90
CA TYR A 25 5.32 12.23 2.23
C TYR A 25 5.11 11.29 1.04
N VAL A 26 3.92 10.74 0.90
CA VAL A 26 3.52 9.94 -0.27
C VAL A 26 2.23 10.49 -0.83
N CYS A 27 2.21 10.78 -2.13
CA CYS A 27 0.98 11.19 -2.80
C CYS A 27 -0.12 10.14 -2.65
N GLY A 28 -1.26 10.58 -2.13
CA GLY A 28 -2.43 9.75 -1.92
C GLY A 28 -3.33 9.63 -3.16
N PRO A 29 -4.39 8.84 -3.09
CA PRO A 29 -5.29 8.63 -4.20
C PRO A 29 -6.30 9.78 -4.35
N THR A 30 -6.78 9.97 -5.59
CA THR A 30 -8.04 10.66 -5.85
C THR A 30 -9.17 9.64 -5.71
N VAL A 31 -10.07 9.86 -4.74
CA VAL A 31 -11.08 8.88 -4.33
C VAL A 31 -12.38 9.02 -5.13
N TYR A 32 -12.37 8.54 -6.38
CA TYR A 32 -13.51 8.56 -7.29
C TYR A 32 -13.86 7.22 -7.91
N ASP A 33 -13.02 6.19 -7.70
CA ASP A 33 -13.19 4.87 -8.29
C ASP A 33 -12.45 3.81 -7.46
N TYR A 34 -12.69 2.53 -7.76
CA TYR A 34 -12.05 1.40 -7.07
C TYR A 34 -10.52 1.45 -7.16
N PRO A 35 -9.80 1.11 -6.06
CA PRO A 35 -8.36 1.01 -6.09
C PRO A 35 -7.92 -0.19 -6.95
N HIS A 36 -6.83 0.00 -7.70
CA HIS A 36 -6.30 -0.96 -8.65
C HIS A 36 -4.88 -1.39 -8.30
N LEU A 37 -4.35 -2.38 -9.02
CA LEU A 37 -3.03 -2.96 -8.80
C LEU A 37 -1.89 -1.91 -8.80
N GLY A 38 -2.02 -0.81 -9.56
CA GLY A 38 -1.06 0.30 -9.50
C GLY A 38 -1.03 0.99 -8.12
N HIS A 39 -2.19 1.13 -7.45
CA HIS A 39 -2.24 1.61 -6.08
C HIS A 39 -1.60 0.60 -5.11
N ALA A 40 -1.87 -0.70 -5.28
CA ALA A 40 -1.21 -1.73 -4.48
C ALA A 40 0.32 -1.67 -4.65
N ARG A 41 0.81 -1.53 -5.91
CA ARG A 41 2.24 -1.38 -6.20
C ARG A 41 2.85 -0.20 -5.46
N CYS A 42 2.20 0.96 -5.52
CA CYS A 42 2.67 2.17 -4.87
C CYS A 42 2.68 2.02 -3.34
N TYR A 43 1.54 1.69 -2.74
CA TYR A 43 1.41 1.74 -1.30
C TYR A 43 2.07 0.57 -0.57
N ILE A 44 2.18 -0.62 -1.17
CA ILE A 44 2.98 -1.72 -0.61
C ILE A 44 4.48 -1.36 -0.65
N THR A 45 4.95 -0.73 -1.73
CA THR A 45 6.36 -0.30 -1.84
C THR A 45 6.72 0.71 -0.76
N TRP A 46 5.89 1.71 -0.53
CA TRP A 46 6.19 2.77 0.42
C TRP A 46 5.87 2.38 1.87
N ASP A 47 4.93 1.46 2.10
CA ASP A 47 4.73 0.78 3.39
C ASP A 47 5.99 -0.02 3.79
N MET A 48 6.58 -0.74 2.85
CA MET A 48 7.80 -1.49 3.09
C MET A 48 8.97 -0.54 3.45
N LEU A 49 9.11 0.61 2.77
CA LEU A 49 10.09 1.62 3.15
C LEU A 49 9.83 2.17 4.56
N TYR A 50 8.57 2.51 4.88
CA TYR A 50 8.18 3.00 6.20
C TYR A 50 8.51 2.00 7.30
N ARG A 51 8.16 0.70 7.11
CA ARG A 51 8.51 -0.38 8.04
C ARG A 51 10.01 -0.54 8.20
N TYR A 52 10.74 -0.54 7.09
CA TYR A 52 12.18 -0.72 7.12
C TYR A 52 12.91 0.44 7.80
N LEU A 53 12.52 1.69 7.56
CA LEU A 53 13.08 2.84 8.25
C LEU A 53 12.87 2.74 9.78
N LYS A 54 11.69 2.35 10.24
CA LYS A 54 11.43 2.10 11.67
C LYS A 54 12.28 0.96 12.22
N PHE A 55 12.42 -0.14 11.48
CA PHE A 55 13.29 -1.25 11.86
C PHE A 55 14.77 -0.86 11.91
N ALA A 56 15.21 0.04 11.04
CA ALA A 56 16.56 0.61 11.03
C ALA A 56 16.81 1.65 12.15
N GLY A 57 15.80 1.96 12.98
CA GLY A 57 15.92 2.85 14.14
C GLY A 57 15.60 4.33 13.86
N TYR A 58 14.99 4.64 12.71
CA TYR A 58 14.52 5.99 12.43
C TYR A 58 13.14 6.26 13.08
N ASP A 59 12.97 7.50 13.53
CA ASP A 59 11.69 8.06 14.00
C ASP A 59 10.99 8.71 12.81
N VAL A 60 10.07 7.98 12.17
CA VAL A 60 9.46 8.39 10.91
C VAL A 60 8.09 9.01 11.15
N THR A 61 7.88 10.21 10.63
CA THR A 61 6.54 10.82 10.49
C THR A 61 6.09 10.65 9.04
N TYR A 62 5.14 9.74 8.81
CA TYR A 62 4.60 9.43 7.50
C TYR A 62 3.28 10.16 7.25
N CYS A 63 3.22 10.97 6.20
CA CYS A 63 2.04 11.68 5.74
C CYS A 63 1.61 11.18 4.35
N ARG A 64 0.30 10.88 4.18
CA ARG A 64 -0.31 10.53 2.89
C ARG A 64 -1.65 11.25 2.77
N ASN A 65 -1.82 12.06 1.72
CA ASN A 65 -3.06 12.79 1.53
C ASN A 65 -4.19 11.93 0.94
N ILE A 66 -5.39 12.48 1.03
CA ILE A 66 -6.57 12.02 0.28
C ILE A 66 -7.09 13.21 -0.54
N THR A 67 -7.11 13.06 -1.87
CA THR A 67 -7.74 14.01 -2.78
C THR A 67 -9.23 13.70 -2.87
N ASP A 68 -10.03 14.44 -2.12
CA ASP A 68 -11.48 14.32 -2.02
C ASP A 68 -12.24 15.44 -2.77
N VAL A 69 -11.53 16.25 -3.56
CA VAL A 69 -12.06 17.26 -4.47
C VAL A 69 -11.30 17.24 -5.80
N ASP A 70 -11.98 16.88 -6.89
CA ASP A 70 -11.39 16.77 -8.23
C ASP A 70 -12.51 16.74 -9.29
N ASP A 71 -12.20 17.12 -10.54
CA ASP A 71 -13.15 17.07 -11.65
C ASP A 71 -13.75 15.67 -11.87
N LYS A 72 -12.97 14.60 -11.61
CA LYS A 72 -13.42 13.21 -11.75
C LYS A 72 -14.46 12.85 -10.69
N ILE A 73 -14.30 13.35 -9.46
CA ILE A 73 -15.27 13.16 -8.36
C ILE A 73 -16.57 13.86 -8.71
N LEU A 74 -16.52 15.11 -9.17
CA LEU A 74 -17.70 15.88 -9.57
C LEU A 74 -18.42 15.24 -10.75
N LYS A 75 -17.68 14.78 -11.77
CA LYS A 75 -18.25 14.07 -12.91
C LYS A 75 -18.97 12.80 -12.47
N LYS A 76 -18.35 12.00 -11.61
CA LYS A 76 -18.94 10.77 -11.05
C LYS A 76 -20.19 11.06 -10.23
N ALA A 77 -20.18 12.11 -9.43
CA ALA A 77 -21.32 12.54 -8.64
C ALA A 77 -22.51 12.93 -9.53
N LYS A 78 -22.28 13.65 -10.64
CA LYS A 78 -23.30 13.98 -11.62
C LYS A 78 -23.85 12.73 -12.33
N GLU A 79 -22.99 11.81 -12.74
CA GLU A 79 -23.39 10.54 -13.37
C GLU A 79 -24.26 9.67 -12.45
N GLU A 80 -23.99 9.67 -11.15
CA GLU A 80 -24.75 8.89 -10.15
C GLU A 80 -25.89 9.68 -9.46
N ASN A 81 -26.15 10.93 -9.87
CA ASN A 81 -27.14 11.81 -9.25
C ASN A 81 -26.97 11.94 -7.72
N THR A 82 -25.74 12.14 -7.27
CA THR A 82 -25.38 12.27 -5.86
C THR A 82 -24.40 13.44 -5.64
N THR A 83 -23.86 13.59 -4.43
CA THR A 83 -22.91 14.66 -4.10
C THR A 83 -21.45 14.16 -4.19
N ALA A 84 -20.51 15.10 -4.40
CA ALA A 84 -19.07 14.81 -4.41
C ALA A 84 -18.60 14.18 -3.08
N GLU A 85 -19.19 14.62 -1.96
CA GLU A 85 -18.89 14.08 -0.63
C GLU A 85 -19.28 12.60 -0.49
N VAL A 86 -20.45 12.21 -1.01
CA VAL A 86 -20.90 10.80 -1.00
C VAL A 86 -19.96 9.93 -1.85
N ILE A 87 -19.55 10.41 -3.03
CA ILE A 87 -18.62 9.69 -3.89
C ILE A 87 -17.26 9.55 -3.21
N SER A 88 -16.66 10.66 -2.77
CA SER A 88 -15.32 10.66 -2.16
C SER A 88 -15.29 9.79 -0.91
N ARG A 89 -16.34 9.85 -0.06
CA ARG A 89 -16.41 9.04 1.15
C ARG A 89 -16.49 7.55 0.82
N ARG A 90 -17.37 7.15 -0.09
CA ARG A 90 -17.52 5.76 -0.52
C ARG A 90 -16.19 5.17 -1.00
N TYR A 91 -15.53 5.85 -1.93
CA TYR A 91 -14.28 5.33 -2.51
C TYR A 91 -13.09 5.45 -1.57
N TYR A 92 -13.11 6.39 -0.61
CA TYR A 92 -12.14 6.40 0.48
C TYR A 92 -12.30 5.17 1.37
N ASP A 93 -13.53 4.82 1.78
CA ASP A 93 -13.78 3.66 2.64
C ASP A 93 -13.35 2.36 1.94
N ILE A 94 -13.66 2.20 0.64
CA ILE A 94 -13.18 1.06 -0.18
C ILE A 94 -11.65 1.03 -0.28
N PHE A 95 -11.02 2.19 -0.47
CA PHE A 95 -9.56 2.30 -0.52
C PHE A 95 -8.93 1.93 0.83
N ALA A 96 -9.45 2.46 1.92
CA ALA A 96 -8.94 2.19 3.27
C ALA A 96 -9.05 0.69 3.63
N GLU A 97 -10.18 0.06 3.31
CA GLU A 97 -10.38 -1.38 3.47
C GLU A 97 -9.38 -2.20 2.63
N ALA A 98 -9.18 -1.82 1.36
CA ALA A 98 -8.21 -2.49 0.50
C ALA A 98 -6.78 -2.38 1.04
N MET A 99 -6.37 -1.22 1.57
CA MET A 99 -5.07 -1.03 2.20
C MET A 99 -4.92 -1.86 3.47
N GLN A 100 -5.96 -1.94 4.29
CA GLN A 100 -5.98 -2.79 5.48
C GLN A 100 -5.84 -4.27 5.10
N LYS A 101 -6.60 -4.77 4.12
CA LYS A 101 -6.49 -6.15 3.61
C LYS A 101 -5.08 -6.46 3.09
N LEU A 102 -4.43 -5.50 2.43
CA LEU A 102 -3.05 -5.64 1.95
C LEU A 102 -1.99 -5.48 3.06
N ASN A 103 -2.38 -5.37 4.34
CA ASN A 103 -1.50 -5.10 5.48
C ASN A 103 -0.60 -3.87 5.27
N VAL A 104 -1.12 -2.84 4.59
CA VAL A 104 -0.49 -1.53 4.47
C VAL A 104 -0.81 -0.71 5.71
N LEU A 105 0.21 -0.27 6.43
CA LEU A 105 0.06 0.52 7.64
C LEU A 105 -0.63 1.86 7.33
N LYS A 106 -1.45 2.32 8.26
CA LYS A 106 -1.97 3.68 8.20
C LYS A 106 -0.81 4.67 8.30
N PRO A 107 -0.86 5.77 7.53
CA PRO A 107 0.07 6.88 7.76
C PRO A 107 -0.19 7.51 9.13
N ASP A 108 0.83 8.14 9.71
CA ASP A 108 0.68 8.89 10.96
C ASP A 108 -0.24 10.10 10.79
N ILE A 109 -0.23 10.68 9.57
CA ILE A 109 -1.02 11.85 9.20
C ILE A 109 -1.70 11.58 7.84
N GLU A 110 -3.04 11.66 7.78
CA GLU A 110 -3.82 11.45 6.56
C GLU A 110 -4.76 12.64 6.32
N PRO A 111 -4.24 13.77 5.75
CA PRO A 111 -5.05 14.96 5.51
C PRO A 111 -5.93 14.81 4.26
N PHE A 112 -7.12 15.39 4.33
CA PHE A 112 -8.05 15.52 3.21
C PHE A 112 -7.89 16.89 2.54
N ALA A 113 -7.96 16.96 1.21
CA ALA A 113 -7.83 18.19 0.45
C ALA A 113 -8.85 19.25 0.90
N THR A 114 -10.14 18.86 1.04
CA THR A 114 -11.21 19.76 1.50
C THR A 114 -11.00 20.32 2.90
N LYS A 115 -10.18 19.67 3.74
CA LYS A 115 -9.86 20.13 5.09
C LYS A 115 -8.56 20.98 5.15
N THR A 116 -7.94 21.23 3.99
CA THR A 116 -6.63 21.93 3.91
C THR A 116 -6.67 23.15 2.97
N LEU A 117 -7.85 23.57 2.53
CA LEU A 117 -8.05 24.68 1.60
C LEU A 117 -7.38 26.00 2.04
N GLY A 118 -7.43 26.32 3.34
CA GLY A 118 -6.80 27.52 3.87
C GLY A 118 -5.29 27.56 3.64
N GLU A 119 -4.61 26.43 3.74
CA GLU A 119 -3.18 26.28 3.50
C GLU A 119 -2.84 26.40 2.00
N MET A 120 -3.69 25.85 1.14
CA MET A 120 -3.57 25.97 -0.32
C MET A 120 -3.69 27.43 -0.73
N ILE A 121 -4.72 28.14 -0.24
CA ILE A 121 -4.90 29.58 -0.47
C ILE A 121 -3.68 30.38 0.05
N SER A 122 -3.11 29.99 1.19
CA SER A 122 -1.90 30.64 1.73
C SER A 122 -0.71 30.52 0.77
N ILE A 123 -0.44 29.30 0.25
CA ILE A 123 0.66 29.10 -0.71
C ILE A 123 0.41 29.90 -2.00
N VAL A 124 -0.80 29.89 -2.52
CA VAL A 124 -1.15 30.64 -3.73
C VAL A 124 -0.92 32.14 -3.53
N LYS A 125 -1.28 32.70 -2.35
CA LYS A 125 -0.97 34.09 -1.99
C LYS A 125 0.53 34.37 -1.93
N ASP A 126 1.31 33.45 -1.33
CA ASP A 126 2.77 33.57 -1.29
C ASP A 126 3.35 33.59 -2.71
N LEU A 127 2.86 32.74 -3.61
CA LEU A 127 3.28 32.68 -5.02
C LEU A 127 2.94 33.97 -5.78
N ILE A 128 1.75 34.53 -5.59
CA ILE A 128 1.35 35.82 -6.21
C ILE A 128 2.25 36.93 -5.67
N LYS A 129 2.46 36.99 -4.35
CA LYS A 129 3.31 37.97 -3.72
C LYS A 129 4.77 37.93 -4.23
N ASN A 130 5.27 36.72 -4.49
CA ASN A 130 6.62 36.47 -5.00
C ASN A 130 6.70 36.57 -6.54
N ASP A 131 5.61 36.98 -7.19
CA ASP A 131 5.48 37.15 -8.65
C ASP A 131 5.66 35.83 -9.47
N PHE A 132 5.42 34.67 -8.85
CA PHE A 132 5.40 33.39 -9.53
C PHE A 132 3.99 32.93 -9.96
N ALA A 133 2.95 33.67 -9.59
CA ALA A 133 1.58 33.39 -9.98
C ALA A 133 0.82 34.68 -10.33
N TYR A 134 -0.27 34.53 -11.10
CA TYR A 134 -1.15 35.63 -11.48
C TYR A 134 -2.62 35.19 -11.49
N GLU A 135 -3.50 36.13 -11.26
CA GLU A 135 -4.95 35.93 -11.28
C GLU A 135 -5.53 36.47 -12.59
N VAL A 136 -6.43 35.71 -13.19
CA VAL A 136 -7.22 36.12 -14.38
C VAL A 136 -8.64 35.61 -14.21
N ASP A 137 -9.63 36.50 -14.16
CA ASP A 137 -11.07 36.19 -14.15
C ASP A 137 -11.50 35.20 -13.03
N GLY A 138 -10.76 35.16 -11.91
CA GLY A 138 -11.00 34.26 -10.78
C GLY A 138 -10.24 32.95 -10.85
N ASP A 139 -9.55 32.66 -11.94
CA ASP A 139 -8.52 31.59 -12.02
C ASP A 139 -7.17 32.13 -11.53
N VAL A 140 -6.34 31.25 -10.94
CA VAL A 140 -4.95 31.58 -10.62
C VAL A 140 -4.02 30.57 -11.26
N TYR A 141 -3.01 31.07 -11.98
CA TYR A 141 -2.03 30.27 -12.70
C TYR A 141 -0.61 30.50 -12.19
N PHE A 142 0.21 29.44 -12.22
CA PHE A 142 1.64 29.50 -11.95
C PHE A 142 2.40 29.87 -13.22
N ARG A 143 3.37 30.81 -13.12
CA ARG A 143 4.24 31.24 -14.23
C ARG A 143 5.43 30.31 -14.38
N VAL A 144 5.30 29.26 -15.20
CA VAL A 144 6.34 28.23 -15.36
C VAL A 144 7.68 28.81 -15.79
N LYS A 145 7.69 29.74 -16.77
CA LYS A 145 8.92 30.32 -17.29
C LYS A 145 9.72 31.17 -16.30
N LYS A 146 9.12 31.57 -15.17
CA LYS A 146 9.84 32.27 -14.10
C LYS A 146 10.64 31.33 -13.20
N PHE A 147 10.27 30.06 -13.11
CA PHE A 147 11.02 29.08 -12.33
C PHE A 147 12.06 28.39 -13.23
N LYS A 148 13.32 28.84 -13.14
CA LYS A 148 14.41 28.43 -14.03
C LYS A 148 14.74 26.94 -13.96
N ASP A 149 14.45 26.31 -12.82
CA ASP A 149 14.76 24.90 -12.55
C ASP A 149 13.59 23.97 -12.92
N TYR A 150 12.54 24.49 -13.61
CA TYR A 150 11.43 23.66 -14.06
C TYR A 150 11.89 22.62 -15.09
N GLY A 151 11.50 21.37 -14.90
CA GLY A 151 11.94 20.23 -15.71
C GLY A 151 13.16 19.47 -15.12
N MET A 152 13.72 19.93 -13.99
CA MET A 152 14.90 19.30 -13.38
C MET A 152 14.62 17.90 -12.81
N LEU A 153 13.44 17.65 -12.27
CA LEU A 153 13.06 16.31 -11.77
C LEU A 153 12.77 15.36 -12.94
N SER A 154 11.97 15.82 -13.91
CA SER A 154 11.54 15.01 -15.05
C SER A 154 12.62 14.82 -16.11
N LYS A 155 13.71 15.59 -16.04
CA LYS A 155 14.78 15.65 -17.05
C LYS A 155 14.27 16.04 -18.45
N GLN A 156 13.19 16.81 -18.49
CA GLN A 156 12.57 17.29 -19.73
C GLN A 156 12.87 18.77 -19.90
N PRO A 157 13.53 19.17 -21.00
CA PRO A 157 13.70 20.57 -21.34
C PRO A 157 12.34 21.26 -21.54
N ILE A 158 12.23 22.52 -21.12
CA ILE A 158 11.00 23.31 -21.24
C ILE A 158 10.52 23.37 -22.71
N ASP A 159 11.46 23.49 -23.65
CA ASP A 159 11.13 23.57 -25.09
C ASP A 159 10.47 22.30 -25.64
N ASP A 160 10.87 21.12 -25.12
CA ASP A 160 10.24 19.84 -25.49
C ASP A 160 8.83 19.73 -24.88
N LEU A 161 8.62 20.29 -23.69
CA LEU A 161 7.31 20.34 -23.03
C LEU A 161 6.33 21.25 -23.81
N VAL A 162 6.81 22.36 -24.38
CA VAL A 162 6.02 23.23 -25.27
C VAL A 162 5.59 22.49 -26.55
N ALA A 163 6.52 21.74 -27.14
CA ALA A 163 6.25 20.97 -28.37
C ALA A 163 5.27 19.83 -28.15
N GLY A 164 5.29 19.21 -26.93
CA GLY A 164 4.42 18.10 -26.54
C GLY A 164 3.09 18.53 -25.91
N ALA A 165 2.94 19.80 -25.54
CA ALA A 165 1.70 20.31 -24.97
C ALA A 165 0.60 20.22 -26.03
N ARG A 166 -0.34 19.29 -25.87
CA ARG A 166 -1.63 19.30 -26.57
C ARG A 166 -2.42 20.50 -26.05
N VAL A 167 -2.18 21.62 -26.69
CA VAL A 167 -2.70 22.91 -26.30
C VAL A 167 -4.16 23.01 -26.71
N GLU A 168 -5.08 22.80 -25.80
CA GLU A 168 -6.21 23.71 -25.81
C GLU A 168 -5.65 25.06 -25.33
N ALA A 169 -5.33 25.92 -26.28
CA ALA A 169 -4.88 27.27 -26.04
C ALA A 169 -6.03 28.00 -25.33
N SER A 170 -6.03 27.96 -24.00
CA SER A 170 -6.85 28.86 -23.21
C SER A 170 -6.32 30.27 -23.47
N SER A 171 -7.13 31.09 -24.13
CA SER A 171 -6.80 32.47 -24.49
C SER A 171 -6.54 33.38 -23.27
N ILE A 172 -6.70 32.86 -22.04
CA ILE A 172 -6.58 33.61 -20.81
C ILE A 172 -5.22 33.41 -20.09
N LYS A 173 -4.40 32.40 -20.47
CA LYS A 173 -3.09 32.17 -19.89
C LYS A 173 -2.02 33.08 -20.51
N GLU A 174 -1.05 33.55 -19.65
CA GLU A 174 0.13 34.28 -20.14
C GLU A 174 1.05 33.37 -20.98
N ASP A 175 1.15 32.07 -20.58
CA ASP A 175 1.93 31.07 -21.32
C ASP A 175 1.20 29.71 -21.33
N VAL A 176 1.41 28.95 -22.39
CA VAL A 176 0.80 27.62 -22.57
C VAL A 176 1.19 26.62 -21.51
N LEU A 177 2.39 26.72 -20.94
CA LEU A 177 2.90 25.84 -19.90
C LEU A 177 2.34 26.18 -18.50
N ASP A 178 1.76 27.36 -18.32
CA ASP A 178 1.25 27.78 -17.03
C ASP A 178 0.15 26.83 -16.58
N PHE A 179 0.22 26.40 -15.34
CA PHE A 179 -0.75 25.44 -14.78
C PHE A 179 -1.59 26.08 -13.67
N ALA A 180 -2.81 25.59 -13.52
CA ALA A 180 -3.77 26.14 -12.58
C ALA A 180 -3.39 25.81 -11.13
N LEU A 181 -3.36 26.84 -10.29
CA LEU A 181 -3.27 26.75 -8.84
C LEU A 181 -4.64 26.82 -8.17
N TRP A 182 -5.54 27.62 -8.77
CA TRP A 182 -6.93 27.77 -8.37
C TRP A 182 -7.78 27.91 -9.61
N LYS A 183 -8.90 27.18 -9.67
CA LYS A 183 -9.84 27.21 -10.81
C LYS A 183 -11.17 27.79 -10.35
N LYS A 184 -11.65 28.83 -11.01
CA LYS A 184 -12.99 29.38 -10.79
C LYS A 184 -14.06 28.31 -10.92
N ASP A 185 -14.97 28.24 -9.98
CA ASP A 185 -16.09 27.34 -10.00
C ASP A 185 -17.23 27.91 -9.15
N GLU A 186 -18.24 28.45 -9.80
CA GLU A 186 -19.37 29.09 -9.12
C GLU A 186 -20.34 28.06 -8.53
N GLU A 187 -20.37 26.84 -9.10
CA GLU A 187 -21.32 25.80 -8.70
C GLU A 187 -20.81 25.01 -7.49
N PHE A 188 -19.56 24.49 -7.57
CA PHE A 188 -18.99 23.59 -6.56
C PHE A 188 -17.78 24.19 -5.81
N GLY A 189 -17.48 25.47 -6.10
CA GLY A 189 -16.29 26.12 -5.57
C GLY A 189 -16.38 26.51 -4.10
N TYR A 190 -15.22 26.57 -3.48
CA TYR A 190 -15.00 27.07 -2.11
C TYR A 190 -14.65 28.56 -2.14
N PRO A 191 -14.99 29.32 -1.07
CA PRO A 191 -14.63 30.73 -0.99
C PRO A 191 -13.11 30.93 -1.02
N SER A 192 -12.64 31.89 -1.82
CA SER A 192 -11.26 32.32 -1.87
C SER A 192 -11.18 33.84 -2.11
N PRO A 193 -9.98 34.46 -2.00
CA PRO A 193 -9.79 35.87 -2.35
C PRO A 193 -10.04 36.21 -3.83
N TRP A 194 -10.02 35.19 -4.70
CA TRP A 194 -10.21 35.30 -6.15
C TRP A 194 -11.62 34.94 -6.58
N GLY A 195 -12.54 34.73 -5.64
CA GLY A 195 -13.90 34.26 -5.86
C GLY A 195 -14.09 32.79 -5.49
N LYS A 196 -15.26 32.23 -5.82
CA LYS A 196 -15.51 30.81 -5.63
C LYS A 196 -14.69 29.99 -6.62
N GLY A 197 -14.06 28.93 -6.13
CA GLY A 197 -13.24 28.06 -6.97
C GLY A 197 -12.77 26.82 -6.28
N ARG A 198 -11.94 26.04 -6.96
CA ARG A 198 -11.35 24.81 -6.47
C ARG A 198 -9.84 24.81 -6.63
N PRO A 199 -9.08 24.15 -5.74
CA PRO A 199 -7.64 24.05 -5.90
C PRO A 199 -7.29 23.29 -7.19
N GLY A 200 -6.17 23.65 -7.79
CA GLY A 200 -5.49 22.82 -8.77
C GLY A 200 -4.97 21.55 -8.09
N TRP A 201 -4.92 20.45 -8.81
CA TRP A 201 -4.50 19.15 -8.25
C TRP A 201 -3.11 19.16 -7.60
N HIS A 202 -2.18 19.97 -8.12
CA HIS A 202 -0.78 19.96 -7.66
C HIS A 202 -0.56 20.75 -6.36
N ILE A 203 -1.40 21.77 -6.07
CA ILE A 203 -1.23 22.60 -4.88
C ILE A 203 -1.59 21.87 -3.58
N GLU A 204 -2.38 20.80 -3.67
CA GLU A 204 -2.83 20.02 -2.54
C GLU A 204 -1.64 19.46 -1.75
N CYS A 205 -0.77 18.68 -2.44
CA CYS A 205 0.38 18.03 -1.83
C CYS A 205 1.41 19.03 -1.31
N SER A 206 1.65 20.14 -2.02
CA SER A 206 2.51 21.23 -1.56
C SER A 206 1.99 21.84 -0.25
N ALA A 207 0.67 22.05 -0.14
CA ALA A 207 0.07 22.64 1.04
C ALA A 207 0.04 21.67 2.23
N MET A 208 -0.33 20.42 1.99
CA MET A 208 -0.42 19.41 3.05
C MET A 208 0.95 19.04 3.60
N SER A 209 1.96 18.87 2.74
CA SER A 209 3.33 18.60 3.17
C SER A 209 3.90 19.77 3.97
N ARG A 210 3.73 21.03 3.51
CA ARG A 210 4.16 22.24 4.26
C ARG A 210 3.52 22.32 5.64
N LYS A 211 2.22 22.05 5.73
CA LYS A 211 1.45 22.12 6.98
C LYS A 211 1.89 21.08 8.00
N HIS A 212 2.11 19.86 7.57
CA HIS A 212 2.28 18.73 8.47
C HIS A 212 3.74 18.31 8.67
N LEU A 213 4.61 18.53 7.68
CA LEU A 213 6.01 18.11 7.71
C LEU A 213 7.00 19.25 7.61
N GLY A 214 6.55 20.47 7.26
CA GLY A 214 7.38 21.64 7.13
C GLY A 214 7.74 22.03 5.70
N LYS A 215 8.59 23.06 5.56
CA LYS A 215 8.93 23.63 4.25
C LYS A 215 9.88 22.73 3.43
N THR A 216 10.75 22.00 4.12
CA THR A 216 11.67 21.01 3.54
C THR A 216 11.40 19.67 4.19
N ILE A 217 11.24 18.62 3.38
CA ILE A 217 10.99 17.26 3.85
C ILE A 217 12.10 16.32 3.39
N ASP A 218 12.30 15.20 4.12
CA ASP A 218 13.36 14.26 3.77
C ASP A 218 13.01 13.44 2.53
N ILE A 219 11.84 12.80 2.53
CA ILE A 219 11.40 11.89 1.47
C ILE A 219 10.06 12.32 0.91
N HIS A 220 9.97 12.45 -0.42
CA HIS A 220 8.71 12.50 -1.14
C HIS A 220 8.66 11.34 -2.14
N ALA A 221 7.59 10.54 -2.08
CA ALA A 221 7.49 9.32 -2.86
C ALA A 221 6.15 9.17 -3.58
N GLY A 222 6.15 8.41 -4.68
CA GLY A 222 4.96 8.13 -5.47
C GLY A 222 5.23 7.20 -6.65
N GLY A 223 4.25 7.06 -7.55
CA GLY A 223 4.43 6.35 -8.82
C GLY A 223 5.25 7.17 -9.82
N ALA A 224 5.94 6.51 -10.73
CA ALA A 224 6.74 7.18 -11.77
C ALA A 224 5.89 8.06 -12.72
N ASP A 225 4.58 7.86 -12.77
CA ASP A 225 3.64 8.71 -13.52
C ASP A 225 3.40 10.07 -12.86
N LEU A 226 3.76 10.23 -11.59
CA LEU A 226 3.67 11.50 -10.88
C LEU A 226 4.91 12.38 -11.09
N ILE A 227 6.03 11.84 -11.60
CA ILE A 227 7.24 12.63 -11.86
C ILE A 227 6.88 13.89 -12.64
N PHE A 228 6.12 13.73 -13.73
CA PHE A 228 5.63 14.82 -14.54
C PHE A 228 4.15 14.61 -14.93
N PRO A 229 3.30 15.64 -14.80
CA PRO A 229 3.66 16.99 -14.32
C PRO A 229 3.56 17.20 -12.80
N HIS A 230 3.06 16.23 -12.01
CA HIS A 230 2.61 16.45 -10.64
C HIS A 230 3.74 16.89 -9.70
N HIS A 231 4.78 16.07 -9.52
CA HIS A 231 5.89 16.37 -8.62
C HIS A 231 6.78 17.52 -9.10
N GLU A 232 6.92 17.68 -10.43
CA GLU A 232 7.60 18.86 -11.00
C GLU A 232 6.86 20.15 -10.62
N ASN A 233 5.52 20.15 -10.69
CA ASN A 233 4.70 21.30 -10.30
C ASN A 233 4.75 21.53 -8.79
N GLU A 234 4.82 20.48 -7.98
CA GLU A 234 4.97 20.62 -6.52
C GLU A 234 6.30 21.27 -6.14
N ILE A 235 7.41 20.92 -6.82
CA ILE A 235 8.70 21.58 -6.62
C ILE A 235 8.57 23.07 -6.92
N ALA A 236 8.04 23.42 -8.09
CA ALA A 236 7.87 24.81 -8.51
C ALA A 236 7.02 25.60 -7.50
N GLN A 237 5.89 25.05 -7.07
CA GLN A 237 5.01 25.67 -6.09
C GLN A 237 5.69 25.87 -4.73
N SER A 238 6.27 24.78 -4.21
CA SER A 238 6.82 24.79 -2.84
C SER A 238 8.08 25.62 -2.73
N GLU A 239 9.01 25.53 -3.69
CA GLU A 239 10.27 26.27 -3.64
C GLU A 239 10.08 27.75 -3.91
N CYS A 240 9.22 28.12 -4.87
CA CYS A 240 8.89 29.52 -5.14
C CYS A 240 8.08 30.19 -4.02
N ALA A 241 7.23 29.44 -3.31
CA ALA A 241 6.49 29.98 -2.17
C ALA A 241 7.36 30.12 -0.92
N ASN A 242 8.24 29.14 -0.65
CA ASN A 242 8.99 29.04 0.59
C ASN A 242 10.41 29.61 0.52
N GLY A 243 10.99 29.78 -0.67
CA GLY A 243 12.36 30.24 -0.87
C GLY A 243 13.45 29.27 -0.41
N CYS A 244 13.14 27.98 -0.34
CA CYS A 244 14.07 26.93 0.07
C CYS A 244 13.75 25.62 -0.65
N LYS A 245 14.71 24.67 -0.65
CA LYS A 245 14.55 23.34 -1.19
C LYS A 245 13.34 22.63 -0.57
N PHE A 246 12.52 21.98 -1.41
CA PHE A 246 11.30 21.32 -0.95
C PHE A 246 11.58 19.91 -0.43
N VAL A 247 12.26 19.04 -1.22
CA VAL A 247 12.46 17.64 -0.88
C VAL A 247 13.92 17.24 -1.04
N ASN A 248 14.46 16.50 -0.06
CA ASN A 248 15.82 15.99 -0.13
C ASN A 248 15.94 14.77 -1.04
N TYR A 249 15.03 13.80 -0.91
CA TYR A 249 15.03 12.54 -1.68
C TYR A 249 13.69 12.30 -2.36
N TRP A 250 13.70 12.33 -3.69
CA TRP A 250 12.56 11.97 -4.52
C TRP A 250 12.61 10.49 -4.91
N LEU A 251 11.61 9.73 -4.50
CA LEU A 251 11.56 8.29 -4.73
C LEU A 251 10.36 7.90 -5.60
N HIS A 252 10.58 7.10 -6.66
CA HIS A 252 9.51 6.70 -7.54
C HIS A 252 9.52 5.20 -7.81
N ASN A 253 8.35 4.58 -7.64
CA ASN A 253 8.17 3.19 -8.03
C ASN A 253 7.78 3.07 -9.51
N GLY A 254 8.27 1.99 -10.15
CA GLY A 254 7.94 1.68 -11.53
C GLY A 254 6.47 1.31 -11.74
N PHE A 255 6.04 1.33 -13.00
CA PHE A 255 4.67 1.02 -13.41
C PHE A 255 4.32 -0.46 -13.22
N VAL A 256 3.03 -0.75 -13.22
CA VAL A 256 2.51 -2.07 -13.53
C VAL A 256 2.22 -2.13 -15.03
N THR A 257 2.69 -3.19 -15.68
CA THR A 257 2.43 -3.47 -17.09
C THR A 257 1.56 -4.72 -17.24
N ILE A 258 0.74 -4.75 -18.28
CA ILE A 258 -0.07 -5.90 -18.68
C ILE A 258 0.18 -6.10 -20.17
N ASN A 259 0.65 -7.28 -20.57
CA ASN A 259 1.07 -7.56 -21.94
C ASN A 259 2.10 -6.54 -22.46
N LYS A 260 3.07 -6.15 -21.60
CA LYS A 260 4.12 -5.14 -21.87
C LYS A 260 3.61 -3.71 -22.11
N GLU A 261 2.32 -3.46 -21.93
CA GLU A 261 1.72 -2.12 -21.99
C GLU A 261 1.44 -1.59 -20.58
N LYS A 262 1.59 -0.27 -20.38
CA LYS A 262 1.25 0.36 -19.09
C LYS A 262 -0.22 0.09 -18.77
N MET A 263 -0.49 -0.41 -17.56
CA MET A 263 -1.86 -0.54 -17.06
C MET A 263 -2.50 0.83 -16.93
N SER A 264 -3.63 1.04 -17.61
CA SER A 264 -4.37 2.30 -17.56
C SER A 264 -5.87 2.12 -17.80
N LYS A 265 -6.67 3.06 -17.26
CA LYS A 265 -8.13 3.07 -17.48
C LYS A 265 -8.49 3.34 -18.95
N SER A 266 -7.70 4.15 -19.65
CA SER A 266 -7.93 4.47 -21.07
C SER A 266 -7.79 3.24 -21.97
N LEU A 267 -6.90 2.32 -21.64
CA LEU A 267 -6.71 1.05 -22.35
C LEU A 267 -7.67 -0.05 -21.87
N LYS A 268 -8.52 0.24 -20.88
CA LYS A 268 -9.47 -0.73 -20.27
C LYS A 268 -8.80 -2.05 -19.81
N ASN A 269 -7.51 -1.99 -19.46
CA ASN A 269 -6.72 -3.12 -19.00
C ASN A 269 -6.37 -3.03 -17.51
N PHE A 270 -7.11 -2.25 -16.70
CA PHE A 270 -6.84 -2.13 -15.28
C PHE A 270 -7.53 -3.25 -14.47
N VAL A 271 -6.81 -3.70 -13.44
CA VAL A 271 -7.28 -4.75 -12.53
C VAL A 271 -7.44 -4.16 -11.14
N THR A 272 -8.61 -4.35 -10.52
CA THR A 272 -8.89 -3.83 -9.17
C THR A 272 -8.25 -4.70 -8.10
N ILE A 273 -7.92 -4.10 -6.95
CA ILE A 273 -7.43 -4.86 -5.79
C ILE A 273 -8.51 -5.84 -5.32
N GLY A 274 -9.78 -5.42 -5.31
CA GLY A 274 -10.90 -6.27 -4.90
C GLY A 274 -10.98 -7.56 -5.72
N SER A 275 -10.96 -7.46 -7.06
CA SER A 275 -11.01 -8.65 -7.93
C SER A 275 -9.81 -9.59 -7.76
N LEU A 276 -8.63 -9.04 -7.44
CA LEU A 276 -7.45 -9.87 -7.16
C LEU A 276 -7.57 -10.62 -5.84
N LEU A 277 -8.14 -9.97 -4.81
CA LEU A 277 -8.33 -10.59 -3.49
C LEU A 277 -9.41 -11.68 -3.47
N GLU A 278 -10.25 -11.79 -4.53
CA GLU A 278 -11.15 -12.93 -4.71
C GLU A 278 -10.40 -14.24 -5.07
N SER A 279 -9.22 -14.12 -5.72
CA SER A 279 -8.46 -15.28 -6.24
C SER A 279 -7.12 -15.50 -5.52
N TYR A 280 -6.56 -14.46 -4.93
CA TYR A 280 -5.24 -14.48 -4.30
C TYR A 280 -5.30 -13.82 -2.93
N ASP A 281 -4.63 -14.39 -1.94
CA ASP A 281 -4.48 -13.75 -0.63
C ASP A 281 -3.58 -12.49 -0.70
N ALA A 282 -3.74 -11.62 0.29
CA ALA A 282 -3.03 -10.35 0.37
C ALA A 282 -1.50 -10.50 0.40
N ASN A 283 -1.00 -11.54 1.08
CA ASN A 283 0.44 -11.80 1.14
C ASN A 283 0.99 -12.24 -0.21
N THR A 284 0.21 -12.97 -1.01
CA THR A 284 0.57 -13.32 -2.41
C THR A 284 0.75 -12.05 -3.25
N LEU A 285 -0.19 -11.09 -3.15
CA LEU A 285 -0.06 -9.81 -3.86
C LEU A 285 1.13 -9.00 -3.36
N ARG A 286 1.35 -8.94 -2.05
CA ARG A 286 2.51 -8.29 -1.46
C ARG A 286 3.82 -8.95 -1.91
N PHE A 287 3.88 -10.28 -1.90
CA PHE A 287 5.03 -11.05 -2.35
C PHE A 287 5.33 -10.78 -3.83
N PHE A 288 4.31 -10.83 -4.70
CA PHE A 288 4.43 -10.51 -6.11
C PHE A 288 5.06 -9.12 -6.34
N ILE A 289 4.58 -8.12 -5.60
CA ILE A 289 5.10 -6.75 -5.70
C ILE A 289 6.55 -6.67 -5.24
N LEU A 290 6.90 -7.32 -4.13
CA LEU A 290 8.21 -7.21 -3.50
C LEU A 290 9.28 -8.13 -4.11
N THR A 291 8.92 -9.08 -4.97
CA THR A 291 9.91 -9.88 -5.76
C THR A 291 10.65 -9.03 -6.78
N ASN A 292 10.09 -7.89 -7.18
CA ASN A 292 10.70 -6.98 -8.14
C ASN A 292 11.25 -5.74 -7.43
N HIS A 293 12.43 -5.28 -7.87
CA HIS A 293 12.96 -4.01 -7.37
C HIS A 293 11.96 -2.87 -7.62
N TYR A 294 11.77 -1.98 -6.62
CA TYR A 294 10.69 -0.98 -6.66
C TYR A 294 10.75 -0.05 -7.88
N ARG A 295 11.93 0.28 -8.40
CA ARG A 295 12.10 1.15 -9.59
C ARG A 295 11.77 0.46 -10.92
N MET A 296 11.79 -0.87 -10.95
CA MET A 296 11.52 -1.60 -12.20
C MET A 296 10.02 -1.75 -12.44
N PRO A 297 9.58 -1.72 -13.71
CA PRO A 297 8.22 -2.12 -14.04
C PRO A 297 7.93 -3.54 -13.56
N VAL A 298 6.69 -3.80 -13.18
CA VAL A 298 6.20 -5.14 -12.81
C VAL A 298 5.20 -5.60 -13.86
N GLU A 299 5.53 -6.69 -14.52
CA GLU A 299 4.63 -7.32 -15.48
C GLU A 299 3.61 -8.18 -14.74
N PHE A 300 2.33 -7.82 -14.88
CA PHE A 300 1.23 -8.57 -14.32
C PHE A 300 0.77 -9.64 -15.31
N CYS A 301 0.80 -10.90 -14.86
CA CYS A 301 0.18 -12.03 -15.52
C CYS A 301 -0.11 -13.12 -14.49
N ASP A 302 -1.06 -14.01 -14.80
CA ASP A 302 -1.48 -15.10 -13.89
C ASP A 302 -0.31 -15.98 -13.48
N THR A 303 0.58 -16.33 -14.40
CA THR A 303 1.76 -17.16 -14.11
C THR A 303 2.71 -16.50 -13.11
N ALA A 304 2.84 -15.16 -13.12
CA ALA A 304 3.67 -14.43 -12.16
C ALA A 304 3.03 -14.42 -10.76
N LEU A 305 1.70 -14.29 -10.69
CA LEU A 305 0.97 -14.40 -9.43
C LEU A 305 0.99 -15.80 -8.86
N ASP A 306 0.82 -16.83 -9.69
CA ASP A 306 0.92 -18.22 -9.27
C ASP A 306 2.32 -18.56 -8.75
N GLY A 307 3.37 -18.04 -9.41
CA GLY A 307 4.73 -18.12 -8.92
C GLY A 307 4.93 -17.44 -7.57
N ALA A 308 4.35 -16.25 -7.38
CA ALA A 308 4.36 -15.54 -6.11
C ALA A 308 3.61 -16.30 -5.01
N LYS A 309 2.44 -16.87 -5.33
CA LYS A 309 1.64 -17.71 -4.44
C LYS A 309 2.43 -18.93 -3.96
N ALA A 310 3.10 -19.63 -4.88
CA ALA A 310 3.94 -20.78 -4.53
C ALA A 310 5.13 -20.38 -3.66
N GLY A 311 5.81 -19.26 -3.99
CA GLY A 311 6.91 -18.71 -3.21
C GLY A 311 6.50 -18.33 -1.80
N TRP A 312 5.41 -17.57 -1.65
CA TRP A 312 4.87 -17.20 -0.34
C TRP A 312 4.43 -18.42 0.47
N LYS A 313 3.72 -19.36 -0.14
CA LYS A 313 3.26 -20.59 0.53
C LYS A 313 4.42 -21.40 1.11
N ARG A 314 5.56 -21.46 0.41
CA ARG A 314 6.77 -22.12 0.94
C ARG A 314 7.27 -21.45 2.22
N VAL A 315 7.34 -20.11 2.25
CA VAL A 315 7.76 -19.35 3.43
C VAL A 315 6.75 -19.55 4.57
N GLN A 316 5.46 -19.34 4.30
CA GLN A 316 4.38 -19.47 5.28
C GLN A 316 4.36 -20.86 5.93
N THR A 317 4.50 -21.92 5.13
CA THR A 317 4.52 -23.31 5.64
C THR A 317 5.69 -23.50 6.58
N ALA A 318 6.90 -23.07 6.22
CA ALA A 318 8.07 -23.23 7.06
C ALA A 318 7.98 -22.44 8.38
N VAL A 319 7.45 -21.20 8.32
CA VAL A 319 7.20 -20.41 9.55
C VAL A 319 6.21 -21.14 10.46
N ASN A 320 5.10 -21.63 9.91
CA ASN A 320 4.10 -22.35 10.70
C ASN A 320 4.66 -23.66 11.31
N GLU A 321 5.48 -24.39 10.57
CA GLU A 321 6.08 -25.64 11.04
C GLU A 321 7.13 -25.39 12.14
N VAL A 322 8.04 -24.43 11.93
CA VAL A 322 9.08 -24.13 12.90
C VAL A 322 8.48 -23.53 14.18
N VAL A 323 7.50 -22.63 14.06
CA VAL A 323 6.79 -22.05 15.21
C VAL A 323 5.98 -23.12 15.96
N ARG A 324 5.36 -24.08 15.27
CA ARG A 324 4.70 -25.22 15.92
C ARG A 324 5.69 -26.09 16.70
N PHE A 325 6.90 -26.27 16.18
CA PHE A 325 7.92 -27.10 16.80
C PHE A 325 8.51 -26.48 18.07
N VAL A 326 8.75 -25.14 18.07
CA VAL A 326 9.43 -24.45 19.20
C VAL A 326 8.54 -23.57 20.06
N GLY A 327 7.35 -23.15 19.57
CA GLY A 327 6.50 -22.11 20.17
C GLY A 327 6.89 -20.71 19.69
N LYS A 328 6.05 -19.72 20.02
CA LYS A 328 6.31 -18.30 19.76
C LYS A 328 6.95 -17.58 20.94
N ASP A 329 6.83 -18.14 22.15
CA ASP A 329 7.25 -17.49 23.38
C ASP A 329 8.75 -17.71 23.63
N ASN A 330 9.41 -16.70 24.19
CA ASN A 330 10.81 -16.74 24.60
C ASN A 330 11.82 -17.07 23.45
N LEU A 331 11.52 -16.68 22.22
CA LEU A 331 12.47 -16.80 21.12
C LEU A 331 13.69 -15.90 21.35
N PRO A 332 14.90 -16.31 20.87
CA PRO A 332 16.12 -15.55 21.08
C PRO A 332 16.10 -14.22 20.34
N ASP A 333 16.85 -13.23 20.84
CA ASP A 333 17.18 -12.04 20.06
C ASP A 333 18.09 -12.42 18.89
N VAL A 334 17.70 -12.04 17.69
CA VAL A 334 18.40 -12.35 16.44
C VAL A 334 18.95 -11.13 15.73
N SER A 335 18.86 -9.95 16.35
CA SER A 335 19.22 -8.66 15.74
C SER A 335 20.65 -8.60 15.18
N GLU A 336 21.59 -9.36 15.79
CA GLU A 336 23.01 -9.40 15.42
C GLU A 336 23.41 -10.65 14.62
N THR A 337 22.46 -11.46 14.18
CA THR A 337 22.76 -12.64 13.35
C THR A 337 23.18 -12.24 11.92
N ASP A 338 23.94 -13.11 11.27
CA ASP A 338 24.41 -12.88 9.91
C ASP A 338 23.25 -12.75 8.92
N GLU A 339 22.16 -13.49 9.14
CA GLU A 339 20.96 -13.42 8.31
C GLU A 339 20.28 -12.04 8.41
N VAL A 340 20.14 -11.49 9.62
CA VAL A 340 19.55 -10.16 9.82
C VAL A 340 20.47 -9.07 9.27
N LYS A 341 21.79 -9.21 9.42
CA LYS A 341 22.78 -8.30 8.80
C LYS A 341 22.70 -8.34 7.28
N ALA A 342 22.64 -9.52 6.67
CA ALA A 342 22.49 -9.68 5.22
C ALA A 342 21.17 -9.08 4.71
N PHE A 343 20.07 -9.22 5.46
CA PHE A 343 18.80 -8.56 5.16
C PHE A 343 18.94 -7.04 5.19
N LYS A 344 19.55 -6.49 6.25
CA LYS A 344 19.80 -5.03 6.36
C LYS A 344 20.68 -4.53 5.20
N GLU A 345 21.74 -5.25 4.85
CA GLU A 345 22.61 -4.90 3.71
C GLU A 345 21.83 -4.87 2.38
N ALA A 346 20.91 -5.81 2.17
CA ALA A 346 20.06 -5.83 0.99
C ALA A 346 19.14 -4.61 0.95
N MET A 347 18.46 -4.32 2.07
CA MET A 347 17.53 -3.21 2.17
C MET A 347 18.24 -1.84 2.15
N ASP A 348 19.42 -1.72 2.75
CA ASP A 348 20.27 -0.53 2.73
C ASP A 348 20.81 -0.20 1.34
N ASN A 349 20.79 -1.15 0.43
CA ASN A 349 21.20 -0.95 -0.95
C ASN A 349 19.99 -0.68 -1.87
N ASP A 350 19.42 0.50 -1.75
CA ASP A 350 18.31 0.99 -2.58
C ASP A 350 17.06 0.08 -2.50
N LEU A 351 16.72 -0.36 -1.27
CA LEU A 351 15.56 -1.20 -1.01
C LEU A 351 15.50 -2.47 -1.89
N ASN A 352 16.58 -3.22 -1.93
CA ASN A 352 16.66 -4.43 -2.75
C ASN A 352 15.86 -5.58 -2.13
N THR A 353 14.54 -5.49 -2.25
CA THR A 353 13.59 -6.48 -1.72
C THR A 353 13.78 -7.87 -2.29
N SER A 354 14.24 -7.99 -3.54
CA SER A 354 14.53 -9.30 -4.14
C SER A 354 15.66 -10.02 -3.40
N LYS A 355 16.74 -9.30 -3.02
CA LYS A 355 17.82 -9.87 -2.19
C LYS A 355 17.35 -10.13 -0.76
N ALA A 356 16.53 -9.24 -0.20
CA ALA A 356 15.96 -9.43 1.13
C ALA A 356 15.09 -10.70 1.20
N LEU A 357 14.27 -10.96 0.17
CA LEU A 357 13.49 -12.19 0.04
C LEU A 357 14.38 -13.44 -0.12
N ALA A 358 15.54 -13.34 -0.79
CA ALA A 358 16.48 -14.45 -0.86
C ALA A 358 16.99 -14.85 0.52
N VAL A 359 17.31 -13.89 1.40
CA VAL A 359 17.67 -14.17 2.81
C VAL A 359 16.55 -14.90 3.55
N ILE A 360 15.29 -14.49 3.33
CA ILE A 360 14.12 -15.17 3.92
C ILE A 360 14.01 -16.61 3.41
N PHE A 361 14.25 -16.87 2.12
CA PHE A 361 14.25 -18.23 1.58
C PHE A 361 15.38 -19.12 2.13
N ASP A 362 16.57 -18.56 2.34
CA ASP A 362 17.68 -19.28 2.98
C ASP A 362 17.34 -19.61 4.43
N ALA A 363 16.79 -18.65 5.18
CA ALA A 363 16.29 -18.89 6.54
C ALA A 363 15.17 -19.95 6.57
N THR A 364 14.24 -19.94 5.57
CA THR A 364 13.20 -20.96 5.38
C THR A 364 13.80 -22.36 5.20
N THR A 365 14.83 -22.48 4.40
CA THR A 365 15.52 -23.76 4.16
C THR A 365 16.20 -24.27 5.42
N ASN A 366 16.85 -23.40 6.16
CA ASN A 366 17.52 -23.75 7.42
C ASN A 366 16.53 -24.07 8.55
N ALA A 367 15.39 -23.38 8.62
CA ALA A 367 14.30 -23.70 9.55
C ALA A 367 13.76 -25.11 9.32
N ASN A 368 13.46 -25.46 8.06
CA ASN A 368 12.99 -26.80 7.71
C ASN A 368 14.02 -27.89 8.08
N LYS A 369 15.30 -27.62 7.84
CA LYS A 369 16.38 -28.53 8.25
C LYS A 369 16.44 -28.71 9.76
N ALA A 370 16.40 -27.62 10.52
CA ALA A 370 16.43 -27.67 12.00
C ALA A 370 15.26 -28.48 12.58
N VAL A 371 14.05 -28.32 12.01
CA VAL A 371 12.88 -29.13 12.39
C VAL A 371 13.07 -30.61 12.07
N ALA A 372 13.59 -30.94 10.88
CA ALA A 372 13.82 -32.32 10.45
C ALA A 372 14.88 -33.00 11.33
N ASP A 373 15.95 -32.30 11.65
CA ASP A 373 17.07 -32.78 12.50
C ASP A 373 16.69 -32.74 13.99
N LYS A 374 15.55 -32.22 14.36
CA LYS A 374 15.09 -31.96 15.75
C LYS A 374 16.06 -31.10 16.56
N ASP A 375 16.79 -30.24 15.90
CA ASP A 375 17.66 -29.23 16.50
C ASP A 375 16.84 -28.06 17.02
N LYS A 376 16.44 -28.12 18.28
CA LYS A 376 15.57 -27.12 18.90
C LYS A 376 16.22 -25.74 18.93
N GLN A 377 17.53 -25.64 19.21
CA GLN A 377 18.23 -24.37 19.30
C GLN A 377 18.27 -23.64 17.94
N SER A 378 18.65 -24.35 16.88
CA SER A 378 18.61 -23.80 15.51
C SER A 378 17.17 -23.47 15.08
N ALA A 379 16.19 -24.29 15.44
CA ALA A 379 14.79 -24.03 15.12
C ALA A 379 14.26 -22.75 15.81
N GLU A 380 14.59 -22.52 17.09
CA GLU A 380 14.26 -21.29 17.81
C GLU A 380 14.89 -20.06 17.15
N LYS A 381 16.18 -20.15 16.76
CA LYS A 381 16.87 -19.09 16.01
C LYS A 381 16.16 -18.75 14.71
N TYR A 382 15.85 -19.75 13.88
CA TYR A 382 15.24 -19.50 12.56
C TYR A 382 13.76 -19.13 12.65
N ALA A 383 13.03 -19.56 13.68
CA ALA A 383 11.70 -19.08 13.99
C ALA A 383 11.71 -17.55 14.26
N ALA A 384 12.63 -17.11 15.14
CA ALA A 384 12.79 -15.69 15.45
C ALA A 384 13.16 -14.87 14.22
N ILE A 385 14.12 -15.34 13.40
CA ILE A 385 14.54 -14.66 12.16
C ILE A 385 13.37 -14.54 11.18
N LEU A 386 12.66 -15.63 10.91
CA LEU A 386 11.56 -15.62 9.95
C LEU A 386 10.41 -14.72 10.39
N LEU A 387 10.03 -14.78 11.68
CA LEU A 387 8.99 -13.89 12.22
C LEU A 387 9.40 -12.43 12.11
N LEU A 388 10.63 -12.08 12.47
CA LEU A 388 11.16 -10.71 12.38
C LEU A 388 11.17 -10.20 10.94
N LEU A 389 11.80 -10.93 10.03
CA LEU A 389 12.01 -10.46 8.66
C LEU A 389 10.72 -10.41 7.85
N THR A 390 9.80 -11.35 8.08
CA THR A 390 8.48 -11.31 7.42
C THR A 390 7.62 -10.16 7.94
N ASP A 391 7.69 -9.83 9.23
CA ASP A 391 6.99 -8.66 9.79
C ASP A 391 7.55 -7.34 9.21
N VAL A 392 8.86 -7.17 9.14
CA VAL A 392 9.50 -6.00 8.51
C VAL A 392 9.08 -5.85 7.04
N MET A 393 8.93 -6.97 6.31
CA MET A 393 8.42 -6.96 4.94
C MET A 393 6.90 -6.77 4.87
N GLY A 394 6.21 -6.72 6.02
CA GLY A 394 4.77 -6.50 6.12
C GLY A 394 3.92 -7.72 5.75
N PHE A 395 4.48 -8.92 5.80
CA PHE A 395 3.71 -10.15 5.64
C PHE A 395 2.94 -10.49 6.93
N ASN A 396 1.68 -10.80 6.78
CA ASN A 396 0.89 -11.32 7.90
C ASN A 396 1.04 -12.85 7.93
N ILE A 397 1.76 -13.37 8.94
CA ILE A 397 1.96 -14.81 9.13
C ILE A 397 0.73 -15.47 9.75
N GLU A 398 -0.02 -14.73 10.55
CA GLU A 398 -1.29 -15.24 11.07
C GLU A 398 -2.22 -15.40 9.88
N LYS A 399 -2.72 -16.61 9.64
CA LYS A 399 -3.83 -16.79 8.71
C LYS A 399 -4.92 -15.80 9.13
N GLU A 400 -5.42 -15.01 8.20
CA GLU A 400 -6.72 -14.40 8.39
C GLU A 400 -7.66 -15.55 8.76
N LYS A 401 -8.06 -15.58 10.02
CA LYS A 401 -9.16 -16.46 10.39
C LYS A 401 -10.35 -15.95 9.58
N MET A 402 -11.06 -16.87 8.93
CA MET A 402 -12.34 -16.55 8.30
C MET A 402 -13.14 -15.69 9.25
N SER A 403 -13.82 -14.63 8.78
CA SER A 403 -14.63 -13.81 9.70
C SER A 403 -15.65 -14.70 10.42
N GLU A 404 -16.02 -14.33 11.63
CA GLU A 404 -17.01 -15.09 12.38
C GLU A 404 -18.35 -15.17 11.63
N GLU A 405 -18.68 -14.11 10.89
CA GLU A 405 -19.88 -14.01 10.05
C GLU A 405 -19.80 -14.96 8.83
N ASP A 406 -18.66 -15.01 8.13
CA ASP A 406 -18.47 -15.92 6.98
C ASP A 406 -18.41 -17.37 7.44
N LEU A 407 -17.77 -17.64 8.58
CA LEU A 407 -17.75 -18.98 9.16
C LEU A 407 -19.15 -19.44 9.54
N GLN A 408 -19.92 -18.56 10.20
CA GLN A 408 -21.30 -18.82 10.57
C GLN A 408 -22.16 -19.12 9.34
N ALA A 409 -22.09 -18.27 8.32
CA ALA A 409 -22.83 -18.46 7.07
C ALA A 409 -22.54 -19.83 6.42
N LYS A 410 -21.26 -20.24 6.41
CA LYS A 410 -20.86 -21.56 5.89
C LYS A 410 -21.39 -22.71 6.77
N LEU A 411 -21.28 -22.62 8.09
CA LEU A 411 -21.74 -23.65 9.01
C LEU A 411 -23.25 -23.83 8.98
N GLU A 412 -24.03 -22.75 8.81
CA GLU A 412 -25.48 -22.79 8.66
C GLU A 412 -25.95 -23.64 7.48
N THR A 413 -25.16 -23.74 6.41
CA THR A 413 -25.50 -24.56 5.25
C THR A 413 -25.41 -26.06 5.50
N ILE A 414 -24.69 -26.50 6.55
CA ILE A 414 -24.42 -27.92 6.82
C ILE A 414 -24.86 -28.38 8.21
N ILE A 415 -25.30 -27.45 9.09
CA ILE A 415 -25.61 -27.76 10.50
C ILE A 415 -26.80 -28.73 10.63
N ASP A 416 -27.78 -28.64 9.74
CA ASP A 416 -28.97 -29.51 9.77
C ASP A 416 -28.65 -30.97 9.43
N ASP A 417 -27.59 -31.19 8.65
CA ASP A 417 -27.09 -32.53 8.34
C ASP A 417 -26.30 -33.17 9.48
N MET A 418 -26.03 -32.41 10.56
CA MET A 418 -25.28 -32.88 11.75
C MET A 418 -26.25 -33.36 12.84
N ASP A 419 -26.82 -34.56 12.66
CA ASP A 419 -27.75 -35.20 13.58
C ASP A 419 -27.16 -35.60 14.95
N PHE A 420 -25.84 -35.57 15.09
CA PHE A 420 -25.12 -35.83 16.35
C PHE A 420 -25.01 -34.59 17.25
N LEU A 421 -25.36 -33.39 16.76
CA LEU A 421 -25.37 -32.16 17.57
C LEU A 421 -26.70 -32.02 18.33
N THR A 422 -26.62 -31.58 19.58
CA THR A 422 -27.80 -31.24 20.38
C THR A 422 -28.42 -29.91 19.94
N ALA A 423 -29.64 -29.59 20.41
CA ALA A 423 -30.25 -28.31 20.12
C ALA A 423 -29.43 -27.13 20.70
N ASP A 424 -28.83 -27.33 21.88
CA ASP A 424 -27.98 -26.33 22.50
C ASP A 424 -26.66 -26.13 21.74
N ASP A 425 -26.08 -27.20 21.17
CA ASP A 425 -24.88 -27.10 20.34
C ASP A 425 -25.19 -26.34 19.04
N LYS A 426 -26.35 -26.58 18.41
CA LYS A 426 -26.79 -25.89 17.20
C LYS A 426 -27.14 -24.42 17.42
N ALA A 427 -27.34 -24.00 18.68
CA ALA A 427 -27.53 -22.61 19.06
C ALA A 427 -26.20 -21.82 19.18
N LEU A 428 -25.05 -22.51 19.20
CA LEU A 428 -23.73 -21.88 19.16
C LEU A 428 -23.50 -21.24 17.77
N THR A 429 -22.67 -20.21 17.74
CA THR A 429 -22.35 -19.48 16.50
C THR A 429 -20.85 -19.43 16.23
N GLY A 430 -20.47 -19.23 14.97
CA GLY A 430 -19.10 -18.97 14.53
C GLY A 430 -18.08 -19.98 15.04
N TYR A 431 -17.03 -19.49 15.66
CA TYR A 431 -15.94 -20.33 16.17
C TYR A 431 -16.38 -21.29 17.29
N ALA A 432 -17.32 -20.87 18.14
CA ALA A 432 -17.81 -21.73 19.23
C ALA A 432 -18.51 -22.97 18.67
N LEU A 433 -19.30 -22.82 17.64
CA LEU A 433 -19.94 -23.94 16.94
C LEU A 433 -18.89 -24.83 16.24
N MET A 434 -17.91 -24.22 15.56
CA MET A 434 -16.81 -24.93 14.91
C MET A 434 -16.02 -25.80 15.89
N ASP A 435 -15.62 -25.22 17.02
CA ASP A 435 -14.87 -25.94 18.06
C ASP A 435 -15.68 -27.13 18.60
N LYS A 436 -16.99 -26.93 18.76
CA LYS A 436 -17.89 -28.01 19.22
C LYS A 436 -17.99 -29.16 18.22
N ILE A 437 -18.12 -28.86 16.93
CA ILE A 437 -18.14 -29.90 15.88
C ILE A 437 -16.83 -30.67 15.84
N ILE A 438 -15.68 -29.98 15.97
CA ILE A 438 -14.37 -30.61 16.02
C ILE A 438 -14.23 -31.50 17.27
N GLU A 439 -14.75 -31.06 18.42
CA GLU A 439 -14.79 -31.88 19.65
C GLU A 439 -15.53 -33.20 19.41
N TYR A 440 -16.75 -33.15 18.86
CA TYR A 440 -17.52 -34.38 18.51
C TYR A 440 -16.74 -35.29 17.57
N ARG A 441 -16.15 -34.74 16.53
CA ARG A 441 -15.33 -35.51 15.59
C ARG A 441 -14.12 -36.15 16.25
N ASN A 442 -13.42 -35.45 17.13
CA ASN A 442 -12.26 -35.98 17.83
C ASN A 442 -12.65 -37.09 18.83
N ASN A 443 -13.77 -36.96 19.52
CA ASN A 443 -14.31 -37.99 20.38
C ASN A 443 -14.74 -39.23 19.61
N ALA A 444 -15.45 -39.03 18.48
CA ALA A 444 -15.83 -40.13 17.58
C ALA A 444 -14.61 -40.93 17.06
N ARG A 445 -13.51 -40.22 16.72
CA ARG A 445 -12.26 -40.89 16.31
C ARG A 445 -11.61 -41.69 17.45
N LYS A 446 -11.61 -41.19 18.69
CA LYS A 446 -11.10 -41.91 19.87
C LYS A 446 -11.91 -43.19 20.10
N GLU A 447 -13.21 -43.13 19.93
CA GLU A 447 -14.14 -44.21 20.06
C GLU A 447 -14.21 -45.16 18.83
N LYS A 448 -13.44 -44.83 17.78
CA LYS A 448 -13.41 -45.54 16.50
C LYS A 448 -14.78 -45.49 15.75
N ASN A 449 -15.60 -44.50 16.03
CA ASN A 449 -16.82 -44.23 15.30
C ASN A 449 -16.48 -43.41 14.04
N TRP A 450 -16.06 -44.12 13.00
CA TRP A 450 -15.63 -43.54 11.73
C TRP A 450 -16.77 -42.88 10.96
N ALA A 451 -18.01 -43.32 11.17
CA ALA A 451 -19.18 -42.77 10.49
C ALA A 451 -19.36 -41.25 10.77
N ILE A 452 -19.27 -40.85 12.02
CA ILE A 452 -19.33 -39.42 12.40
C ILE A 452 -18.10 -38.67 11.89
N ALA A 453 -16.89 -39.21 12.07
CA ALA A 453 -15.66 -38.57 11.68
C ALA A 453 -15.58 -38.27 10.16
N ASP A 454 -16.03 -39.22 9.33
CA ASP A 454 -16.04 -39.10 7.88
C ASP A 454 -17.21 -38.20 7.41
N LYS A 455 -18.37 -38.26 8.08
CA LYS A 455 -19.50 -37.36 7.82
C LYS A 455 -19.08 -35.90 7.99
N VAL A 456 -18.44 -35.54 9.11
CA VAL A 456 -17.94 -34.17 9.36
C VAL A 456 -16.95 -33.77 8.27
N ARG A 457 -16.00 -34.62 7.91
CA ARG A 457 -15.02 -34.34 6.86
C ARG A 457 -15.71 -34.03 5.50
N THR A 458 -16.67 -34.84 5.13
CA THR A 458 -17.39 -34.68 3.87
C THR A 458 -18.20 -33.39 3.83
N LEU A 459 -18.92 -33.07 4.92
CA LEU A 459 -19.68 -31.83 5.03
C LEU A 459 -18.75 -30.60 4.94
N PHE A 460 -17.61 -30.62 5.63
CA PHE A 460 -16.66 -29.51 5.61
C PHE A 460 -15.97 -29.34 4.25
N ASP A 461 -15.65 -30.43 3.57
CA ASP A 461 -15.15 -30.39 2.19
C ASP A 461 -16.16 -29.70 1.25
N GLY A 462 -17.46 -29.90 1.48
CA GLY A 462 -18.56 -29.28 0.72
C GLY A 462 -18.63 -27.77 0.87
N ILE A 463 -18.20 -27.20 2.00
CA ILE A 463 -18.16 -25.76 2.28
C ILE A 463 -16.76 -25.16 2.14
N SER A 464 -15.85 -25.85 1.47
CA SER A 464 -14.47 -25.43 1.25
C SER A 464 -13.63 -25.26 2.53
N ILE A 465 -13.89 -26.09 3.55
CA ILE A 465 -13.08 -26.19 4.77
C ILE A 465 -12.39 -27.55 4.81
N VAL A 466 -11.06 -27.54 5.00
CA VAL A 466 -10.25 -28.77 5.09
C VAL A 466 -9.88 -29.04 6.52
N LEU A 467 -10.12 -30.27 6.98
CA LEU A 467 -9.70 -30.76 8.29
C LEU A 467 -8.37 -31.49 8.18
N LYS A 468 -7.37 -31.02 8.93
CA LYS A 468 -6.05 -31.66 9.05
C LYS A 468 -5.87 -32.25 10.44
N ASP A 469 -5.64 -33.56 10.50
CA ASP A 469 -5.41 -34.25 11.75
C ASP A 469 -3.92 -34.20 12.11
N THR A 470 -3.60 -33.71 13.29
CA THR A 470 -2.27 -33.78 13.89
C THR A 470 -2.26 -34.82 15.03
N LYS A 471 -1.11 -35.07 15.61
CA LYS A 471 -1.01 -35.96 16.78
C LYS A 471 -1.75 -35.41 18.02
N GLU A 472 -1.91 -34.11 18.11
CA GLU A 472 -2.42 -33.40 19.29
C GLU A 472 -3.86 -32.91 19.10
N ALA A 473 -4.24 -32.49 17.88
CA ALA A 473 -5.55 -31.89 17.61
C ALA A 473 -5.94 -32.01 16.13
N THR A 474 -7.22 -31.82 15.84
CA THR A 474 -7.69 -31.51 14.48
C THR A 474 -7.63 -30.00 14.29
N ILE A 475 -6.94 -29.55 13.25
CA ILE A 475 -6.93 -28.16 12.78
C ILE A 475 -7.72 -28.07 11.50
N TRP A 476 -8.27 -26.89 11.23
CA TRP A 476 -9.03 -26.65 10.00
C TRP A 476 -8.49 -25.43 9.26
N GLU A 477 -8.70 -25.41 7.97
CA GLU A 477 -8.35 -24.30 7.12
C GLU A 477 -9.32 -24.19 5.93
N GLU A 478 -9.50 -23.00 5.41
CA GLU A 478 -10.21 -22.80 4.16
C GLU A 478 -9.37 -23.34 2.98
N LYS A 479 -10.05 -23.92 1.98
CA LYS A 479 -9.40 -24.44 0.75
C LYS A 479 -8.74 -23.37 -0.05
#